data_479040b44e5c605e46fdbe6f7a5c7bc7
#
_entry.id   479040b44e5c605e46fdbe6f7a5c7bc7
#
_cell.length_a   1.000
_cell.length_b   1.000
_cell.length_c   1.000
_cell.angle_alpha   90.00
_cell.angle_beta   90.00
_cell.angle_gamma   90.00
#
_symmetry.space_group_name_H-M   'P 1'
#
loop_
_entity.id
_entity.type
_entity.pdbx_description
1 polymer ?
#
loop_
_entity_poly.entity_id
_entity_poly.type
_entity_poly.pdbx_seq_one_letter_code
_entity_poly.pdbx_strand_id
1 'polypeptide(L)'
;MGVIGHNGGPVLQPASGWKRHCWRQARAALLPTLPVEVVRMRVARARELGLDYKTYAGVRAQTGHDVVAFLFSSNALRAMPQQPQIPPDHAARLAALQAVGRIGLAQRPLTARDLARNPELDAAHPAPAAFASFRDQAACLRAALGTLPGDRVILIAETALEREWCAAGRLAACLPAAAFFGTGVTAAENPRHSGW
;
A
#
# COMPACT_ATOMS: atom_id res chain seq x y z
N MET A 1 -2.03 -25.77 45.60
CA MET A 1 -0.90 -25.00 45.05
C MET A 1 -1.45 -23.76 44.37
N GLY A 2 -1.30 -22.60 45.03
CA GLY A 2 -1.78 -21.33 44.49
C GLY A 2 -0.81 -20.81 43.42
N VAL A 3 -1.32 -20.49 42.26
CA VAL A 3 -0.58 -19.80 41.20
C VAL A 3 -0.43 -18.34 41.61
N ILE A 4 0.78 -17.95 41.97
CA ILE A 4 1.13 -16.57 42.30
C ILE A 4 1.22 -15.81 40.97
N GLY A 5 0.17 -15.06 40.63
CA GLY A 5 0.21 -14.09 39.56
C GLY A 5 1.08 -12.90 39.96
N HIS A 6 1.91 -12.41 39.05
CA HIS A 6 2.98 -11.42 39.31
C HIS A 6 2.48 -10.05 39.84
N ASN A 7 1.16 -9.77 39.90
CA ASN A 7 0.60 -8.49 40.34
C ASN A 7 -0.66 -8.62 41.26
N GLY A 8 -1.01 -9.77 41.82
CA GLY A 8 -2.11 -9.89 42.74
C GLY A 8 -3.48 -9.37 42.24
N GLY A 9 -3.63 -9.12 40.96
CA GLY A 9 -4.87 -8.68 40.33
C GLY A 9 -5.84 -9.84 40.13
N PRO A 10 -7.18 -9.56 40.10
CA PRO A 10 -8.18 -10.59 39.89
C PRO A 10 -7.94 -11.29 38.56
N VAL A 11 -8.01 -12.63 38.54
CA VAL A 11 -7.94 -13.46 37.35
C VAL A 11 -8.99 -12.95 36.34
N LEU A 12 -8.54 -12.49 35.17
CA LEU A 12 -9.42 -12.07 34.10
C LEU A 12 -10.25 -13.27 33.63
N GLN A 13 -11.48 -13.36 34.12
CA GLN A 13 -12.42 -14.34 33.60
C GLN A 13 -12.66 -14.08 32.10
N PRO A 14 -12.71 -15.14 31.26
CA PRO A 14 -13.03 -14.96 29.86
C PRO A 14 -14.34 -14.19 29.76
N ALA A 15 -14.29 -13.03 29.10
CA ALA A 15 -15.43 -12.14 28.97
C ALA A 15 -16.63 -12.93 28.41
N SER A 16 -17.76 -12.95 29.13
CA SER A 16 -18.99 -13.59 28.65
C SER A 16 -19.36 -13.06 27.27
N GLY A 17 -20.07 -13.87 26.46
CA GLY A 17 -20.54 -13.47 25.13
C GLY A 17 -21.26 -12.12 25.14
N TRP A 18 -22.00 -11.82 26.22
CA TRP A 18 -22.65 -10.55 26.45
C TRP A 18 -21.67 -9.37 26.62
N LYS A 19 -20.61 -9.51 27.40
CA LYS A 19 -19.59 -8.46 27.55
C LYS A 19 -18.90 -8.17 26.21
N ARG A 20 -18.59 -9.19 25.41
CA ARG A 20 -18.06 -9.03 24.07
C ARG A 20 -19.04 -8.35 23.12
N HIS A 21 -20.35 -8.62 23.27
CA HIS A 21 -21.38 -7.96 22.48
C HIS A 21 -21.49 -6.48 22.86
N CYS A 22 -21.57 -6.15 24.15
CA CYS A 22 -21.61 -4.78 24.64
C CYS A 22 -20.36 -3.99 24.23
N TRP A 23 -19.17 -4.59 24.31
CA TRP A 23 -17.94 -3.98 23.85
C TRP A 23 -17.94 -3.70 22.34
N ARG A 24 -18.46 -4.62 21.54
CA ARG A 24 -18.60 -4.40 20.09
C ARG A 24 -19.59 -3.29 19.77
N GLN A 25 -20.73 -3.26 20.44
CA GLN A 25 -21.74 -2.20 20.28
C GLN A 25 -21.20 -0.84 20.73
N ALA A 26 -20.58 -0.75 21.90
CA ALA A 26 -19.97 0.49 22.38
C ALA A 26 -18.88 0.98 21.42
N ARG A 27 -18.05 0.09 20.90
CA ARG A 27 -17.01 0.42 19.92
C ARG A 27 -17.60 0.87 18.56
N ALA A 28 -18.68 0.22 18.11
CA ALA A 28 -19.38 0.60 16.89
C ALA A 28 -20.07 1.97 17.03
N ALA A 29 -20.60 2.29 18.22
CA ALA A 29 -21.21 3.59 18.50
C ALA A 29 -20.16 4.73 18.59
N LEU A 30 -18.91 4.42 18.96
CA LEU A 30 -17.81 5.39 19.04
C LEU A 30 -17.10 5.61 17.68
N LEU A 31 -17.29 4.71 16.71
CA LEU A 31 -16.75 4.89 15.37
C LEU A 31 -17.71 5.78 14.57
N PRO A 32 -17.25 6.94 14.06
CA PRO A 32 -18.08 7.76 13.20
C PRO A 32 -18.51 6.95 11.98
N THR A 33 -19.80 6.70 11.83
CA THR A 33 -20.37 6.09 10.63
C THR A 33 -20.23 7.09 9.49
N LEU A 34 -19.39 6.75 8.51
CA LEU A 34 -19.23 7.58 7.33
C LEU A 34 -20.55 7.61 6.52
N PRO A 35 -20.99 8.77 6.04
CA PRO A 35 -22.10 8.85 5.11
C PRO A 35 -21.90 7.93 3.91
N VAL A 36 -22.98 7.33 3.42
CA VAL A 36 -22.93 6.34 2.31
C VAL A 36 -22.27 6.93 1.08
N GLU A 37 -22.50 8.23 0.78
CA GLU A 37 -21.89 8.94 -0.32
C GLU A 37 -20.37 9.01 -0.19
N VAL A 38 -19.86 9.26 1.01
CA VAL A 38 -18.42 9.27 1.29
C VAL A 38 -17.82 7.86 1.09
N VAL A 39 -18.54 6.82 1.51
CA VAL A 39 -18.09 5.43 1.28
C VAL A 39 -18.07 5.12 -0.22
N ARG A 40 -19.10 5.51 -0.98
CA ARG A 40 -19.15 5.33 -2.44
C ARG A 40 -17.99 6.03 -3.14
N MET A 41 -17.72 7.30 -2.82
CA MET A 41 -16.57 8.02 -3.36
C MET A 41 -15.25 7.34 -3.05
N ARG A 42 -15.07 6.86 -1.81
CA ARG A 42 -13.85 6.15 -1.42
C ARG A 42 -13.69 4.80 -2.12
N VAL A 43 -14.79 4.08 -2.37
CA VAL A 43 -14.78 2.83 -3.15
C VAL A 43 -14.41 3.11 -4.61
N ALA A 44 -14.97 4.17 -5.22
CA ALA A 44 -14.61 4.58 -6.58
C ALA A 44 -13.10 4.94 -6.64
N ARG A 45 -12.62 5.74 -5.69
CA ARG A 45 -11.23 6.14 -5.63
C ARG A 45 -10.27 4.94 -5.42
N ALA A 46 -10.62 4.00 -4.58
CA ALA A 46 -9.83 2.78 -4.40
C ALA A 46 -9.69 2.00 -5.73
N ARG A 47 -10.76 1.92 -6.53
CA ARG A 47 -10.73 1.29 -7.85
C ARG A 47 -9.82 2.02 -8.85
N GLU A 48 -9.89 3.36 -8.90
CA GLU A 48 -8.97 4.19 -9.70
C GLU A 48 -7.51 3.94 -9.37
N LEU A 49 -7.22 3.76 -8.08
CA LEU A 49 -5.89 3.43 -7.55
C LEU A 49 -5.51 1.95 -7.71
N GLY A 50 -6.42 1.13 -8.24
CA GLY A 50 -6.20 -0.30 -8.34
C GLY A 50 -6.05 -1.01 -6.98
N LEU A 51 -6.57 -0.44 -5.90
CA LEU A 51 -6.51 -0.99 -4.56
C LEU A 51 -7.86 -1.58 -4.14
N ASP A 52 -7.82 -2.58 -3.26
CA ASP A 52 -9.02 -2.97 -2.54
C ASP A 52 -9.43 -1.87 -1.54
N TYR A 53 -10.74 -1.79 -1.26
CA TYR A 53 -11.28 -0.75 -0.39
C TYR A 53 -10.69 -0.77 1.02
N LYS A 54 -10.43 -1.96 1.57
CA LYS A 54 -9.90 -2.13 2.94
C LYS A 54 -8.49 -1.54 3.04
N THR A 55 -7.64 -1.84 2.08
CA THR A 55 -6.27 -1.28 1.99
C THR A 55 -6.31 0.23 1.86
N TYR A 56 -7.09 0.77 0.91
CA TYR A 56 -7.23 2.21 0.73
C TYR A 56 -7.78 2.91 1.98
N ALA A 57 -8.84 2.36 2.57
CA ALA A 57 -9.45 2.92 3.78
C ALA A 57 -8.48 2.89 4.97
N GLY A 58 -7.66 1.84 5.09
CA GLY A 58 -6.61 1.72 6.11
C GLY A 58 -5.55 2.81 5.97
N VAL A 59 -5.01 3.01 4.76
CA VAL A 59 -4.04 4.08 4.48
C VAL A 59 -4.63 5.44 4.80
N ARG A 60 -5.86 5.71 4.32
CA ARG A 60 -6.53 6.98 4.56
C ARG A 60 -6.84 7.23 6.05
N ALA A 61 -7.15 6.19 6.80
CA ALA A 61 -7.39 6.30 8.25
C ALA A 61 -6.09 6.64 9.02
N GLN A 62 -4.96 6.12 8.57
CA GLN A 62 -3.65 6.38 9.20
C GLN A 62 -3.10 7.75 8.87
N THR A 63 -3.24 8.20 7.63
CA THR A 63 -2.62 9.44 7.15
C THR A 63 -3.56 10.64 7.16
N GLY A 64 -4.87 10.42 7.12
CA GLY A 64 -5.87 11.46 6.92
C GLY A 64 -5.96 11.98 5.47
N HIS A 65 -5.06 11.54 4.59
CA HIS A 65 -4.89 12.07 3.23
C HIS A 65 -5.25 11.06 2.15
N ASP A 66 -5.55 11.55 0.93
CA ASP A 66 -5.68 10.71 -0.25
C ASP A 66 -4.31 10.35 -0.83
N VAL A 67 -4.26 9.22 -1.54
CA VAL A 67 -3.05 8.78 -2.24
C VAL A 67 -2.88 9.57 -3.54
N VAL A 68 -1.72 10.19 -3.71
CA VAL A 68 -1.40 11.02 -4.88
C VAL A 68 -0.37 10.39 -5.81
N ALA A 69 0.45 9.44 -5.31
CA ALA A 69 1.42 8.74 -6.12
C ALA A 69 1.74 7.35 -5.56
N PHE A 70 2.28 6.51 -6.42
CA PHE A 70 2.95 5.27 -6.09
C PHE A 70 4.44 5.37 -6.39
N LEU A 71 5.28 4.85 -5.48
CA LEU A 71 6.67 4.53 -5.73
C LEU A 71 6.77 3.02 -6.00
N PHE A 72 7.35 2.66 -7.12
CA PHE A 72 7.55 1.26 -7.49
C PHE A 72 9.04 0.94 -7.47
N SER A 73 9.46 -0.06 -6.69
CA SER A 73 10.84 -0.56 -6.85
C SER A 73 10.99 -1.29 -8.20
N SER A 74 12.17 -1.27 -8.80
CA SER A 74 12.43 -2.00 -10.04
C SER A 74 12.20 -3.51 -9.87
N ASN A 75 12.43 -4.06 -8.67
CA ASN A 75 12.14 -5.45 -8.36
C ASN A 75 10.62 -5.72 -8.38
N ALA A 76 9.83 -4.84 -7.78
CA ALA A 76 8.37 -4.93 -7.82
C ALA A 76 7.82 -4.83 -9.25
N LEU A 77 8.48 -4.02 -10.09
CA LEU A 77 8.15 -3.90 -11.52
C LEU A 77 8.67 -5.07 -12.37
N ARG A 78 9.49 -5.96 -11.80
CA ARG A 78 10.22 -7.01 -12.54
C ARG A 78 11.09 -6.47 -13.66
N ALA A 79 11.53 -5.21 -13.56
CA ALA A 79 12.44 -4.57 -14.48
C ALA A 79 13.89 -4.92 -14.08
N MET A 80 14.57 -5.69 -14.91
CA MET A 80 15.92 -6.19 -14.68
C MET A 80 16.92 -5.52 -15.61
N PRO A 81 18.24 -5.50 -15.28
CA PRO A 81 19.24 -4.87 -16.15
C PRO A 81 19.29 -5.43 -17.57
N GLN A 82 19.03 -6.75 -17.71
CA GLN A 82 19.01 -7.44 -19.01
C GLN A 82 17.68 -7.23 -19.75
N GLN A 83 16.61 -6.95 -19.01
CA GLN A 83 15.27 -6.71 -19.53
C GLN A 83 14.64 -5.54 -18.75
N PRO A 84 14.98 -4.28 -19.09
CA PRO A 84 14.49 -3.12 -18.35
C PRO A 84 13.03 -2.80 -18.62
N GLN A 85 12.39 -3.48 -19.59
CA GLN A 85 10.96 -3.35 -19.89
C GLN A 85 10.13 -4.00 -18.81
N ILE A 86 9.08 -3.30 -18.40
CA ILE A 86 8.06 -3.84 -17.48
C ILE A 86 7.26 -4.91 -18.21
N PRO A 87 7.04 -6.11 -17.61
CA PRO A 87 6.22 -7.14 -18.22
C PRO A 87 4.82 -6.65 -18.56
N PRO A 88 4.20 -7.18 -19.65
CA PRO A 88 2.91 -6.69 -20.15
C PRO A 88 1.77 -6.70 -19.14
N ASP A 89 1.72 -7.69 -18.23
CA ASP A 89 0.75 -7.79 -17.15
C ASP A 89 0.89 -6.65 -16.14
N HIS A 90 2.13 -6.34 -15.73
CA HIS A 90 2.43 -5.20 -14.86
C HIS A 90 2.18 -3.88 -15.58
N ALA A 91 2.60 -3.75 -16.84
CA ALA A 91 2.39 -2.56 -17.66
C ALA A 91 0.90 -2.24 -17.81
N ALA A 92 0.06 -3.24 -18.12
CA ALA A 92 -1.39 -3.08 -18.20
C ALA A 92 -1.99 -2.62 -16.86
N ARG A 93 -1.48 -3.15 -15.74
CA ARG A 93 -1.92 -2.73 -14.40
C ARG A 93 -1.57 -1.28 -14.12
N LEU A 94 -0.36 -0.82 -14.46
CA LEU A 94 0.06 0.57 -14.29
C LEU A 94 -0.76 1.51 -15.18
N ALA A 95 -1.00 1.12 -16.44
CA ALA A 95 -1.80 1.90 -17.38
C ALA A 95 -3.27 2.08 -16.93
N ALA A 96 -3.80 1.12 -16.17
CA ALA A 96 -5.17 1.19 -15.64
C ALA A 96 -5.33 2.16 -14.44
N LEU A 97 -4.23 2.64 -13.85
CA LEU A 97 -4.27 3.59 -12.74
C LEU A 97 -4.71 4.96 -13.22
N GLN A 98 -5.59 5.63 -12.45
CA GLN A 98 -6.14 6.93 -12.83
C GLN A 98 -5.83 8.00 -11.78
N ALA A 99 -5.51 9.20 -12.25
CA ALA A 99 -5.28 10.38 -11.43
C ALA A 99 -4.29 10.13 -10.28
N VAL A 100 -3.19 9.42 -10.54
CA VAL A 100 -2.15 9.08 -9.56
C VAL A 100 -0.78 9.02 -10.24
N GLY A 101 0.26 9.58 -9.62
CA GLY A 101 1.62 9.53 -10.12
C GLY A 101 2.23 8.13 -10.00
N ARG A 102 3.00 7.72 -11.01
CA ARG A 102 3.68 6.42 -11.10
C ARG A 102 5.17 6.65 -11.22
N ILE A 103 5.89 6.49 -10.12
CA ILE A 103 7.32 6.82 -10.02
C ILE A 103 8.10 5.52 -9.83
N GLY A 104 9.03 5.25 -10.74
CA GLY A 104 9.92 4.09 -10.67
C GLY A 104 11.20 4.40 -9.88
N LEU A 105 11.65 3.46 -9.07
CA LEU A 105 12.92 3.50 -8.36
C LEU A 105 13.84 2.42 -8.91
N ALA A 106 14.86 2.83 -9.68
CA ALA A 106 15.81 1.92 -10.32
C ALA A 106 16.89 1.48 -9.35
N GLN A 107 16.93 0.20 -9.01
CA GLN A 107 18.00 -0.42 -8.22
C GLN A 107 19.17 -0.80 -9.11
N ARG A 108 20.39 -0.48 -8.66
CA ARG A 108 21.61 -0.87 -9.38
C ARG A 108 21.66 -2.40 -9.59
N PRO A 109 22.16 -2.84 -10.76
CA PRO A 109 22.80 -2.06 -11.81
C PRO A 109 21.85 -1.40 -12.84
N LEU A 110 20.50 -1.56 -12.71
CA LEU A 110 19.54 -0.85 -13.54
C LEU A 110 19.64 0.66 -13.29
N THR A 111 19.61 1.45 -14.37
CA THR A 111 19.65 2.92 -14.25
C THR A 111 18.25 3.53 -14.32
N ALA A 112 18.09 4.71 -13.72
CA ALA A 112 16.83 5.46 -13.83
C ALA A 112 16.49 5.77 -15.31
N ARG A 113 17.52 5.99 -16.16
CA ARG A 113 17.32 6.22 -17.59
C ARG A 113 16.74 5.01 -18.31
N ASP A 114 17.17 3.81 -17.94
CA ASP A 114 16.64 2.59 -18.54
C ASP A 114 15.21 2.33 -18.09
N LEU A 115 14.92 2.56 -16.81
CA LEU A 115 13.57 2.42 -16.26
C LEU A 115 12.60 3.47 -16.84
N ALA A 116 13.07 4.70 -17.11
CA ALA A 116 12.28 5.78 -17.69
C ALA A 116 11.84 5.53 -19.15
N ARG A 117 12.35 4.47 -19.80
CA ARG A 117 11.90 4.07 -21.15
C ARG A 117 10.52 3.39 -21.14
N ASN A 118 10.01 3.05 -19.97
CA ASN A 118 8.68 2.47 -19.82
C ASN A 118 7.63 3.58 -19.78
N PRO A 119 6.74 3.68 -20.79
CA PRO A 119 5.78 4.78 -20.91
C PRO A 119 4.69 4.77 -19.83
N GLU A 120 4.55 3.67 -19.09
CA GLU A 120 3.61 3.53 -18.00
C GLU A 120 4.06 4.28 -16.73
N LEU A 121 5.34 4.70 -16.68
CA LEU A 121 5.90 5.49 -15.58
C LEU A 121 5.93 6.98 -15.95
N ASP A 122 5.51 7.81 -15.00
CA ASP A 122 5.53 9.27 -15.18
C ASP A 122 6.94 9.84 -14.88
N ALA A 123 7.72 9.16 -14.03
CA ALA A 123 9.10 9.49 -13.70
C ALA A 123 9.88 8.25 -13.25
N ALA A 124 11.20 8.31 -13.36
CA ALA A 124 12.08 7.30 -12.80
C ALA A 124 13.28 7.97 -12.10
N HIS A 125 13.65 7.45 -10.94
CA HIS A 125 14.76 7.94 -10.12
C HIS A 125 15.66 6.79 -9.68
N PRO A 126 16.90 7.05 -9.27
CA PRO A 126 17.71 6.05 -8.61
C PRO A 126 17.04 5.59 -7.32
N ALA A 127 17.10 4.30 -7.05
CA ALA A 127 16.71 3.76 -5.75
C ALA A 127 17.82 3.99 -4.71
N PRO A 128 17.50 4.00 -3.41
CA PRO A 128 18.52 3.93 -2.36
C PRO A 128 19.45 2.73 -2.60
N ALA A 129 20.76 2.93 -2.36
CA ALA A 129 21.70 1.84 -2.49
C ALA A 129 21.43 0.75 -1.45
N ALA A 130 21.75 -0.51 -1.80
CA ALA A 130 21.69 -1.60 -0.83
C ALA A 130 22.58 -1.25 0.37
N PHE A 131 22.05 -1.44 1.57
CA PHE A 131 22.74 -1.12 2.85
C PHE A 131 23.11 0.37 3.03
N ALA A 132 22.46 1.28 2.29
CA ALA A 132 22.61 2.73 2.56
C ALA A 132 22.15 3.06 3.97
N SER A 133 22.77 4.07 4.58
CA SER A 133 22.30 4.58 5.88
C SER A 133 20.86 5.10 5.76
N PHE A 134 20.14 5.11 6.89
CA PHE A 134 18.77 5.66 6.92
C PHE A 134 18.72 7.12 6.41
N ARG A 135 19.75 7.91 6.73
CA ARG A 135 19.89 9.29 6.24
C ARG A 135 20.01 9.35 4.72
N ASP A 136 20.81 8.48 4.13
CA ASP A 136 21.05 8.45 2.69
C ASP A 136 19.82 7.92 1.95
N GLN A 137 19.15 6.91 2.50
CA GLN A 137 17.85 6.44 2.00
C GLN A 137 16.82 7.58 2.00
N ALA A 138 16.70 8.30 3.13
CA ALA A 138 15.79 9.44 3.23
C ALA A 138 16.10 10.56 2.24
N ALA A 139 17.39 10.87 2.02
CA ALA A 139 17.81 11.87 1.05
C ALA A 139 17.48 11.44 -0.39
N CYS A 140 17.74 10.19 -0.74
CA CYS A 140 17.43 9.62 -2.04
C CYS A 140 15.91 9.64 -2.33
N LEU A 141 15.10 9.20 -1.38
CA LEU A 141 13.65 9.19 -1.52
C LEU A 141 13.05 10.59 -1.59
N ARG A 142 13.59 11.53 -0.81
CA ARG A 142 13.17 12.94 -0.89
C ARG A 142 13.43 13.53 -2.27
N ALA A 143 14.57 13.19 -2.89
CA ALA A 143 14.87 13.60 -4.25
C ALA A 143 13.89 12.99 -5.27
N ALA A 144 13.51 11.72 -5.10
CA ALA A 144 12.54 11.05 -5.95
C ALA A 144 11.10 11.60 -5.78
N LEU A 145 10.72 11.97 -4.57
CA LEU A 145 9.41 12.54 -4.28
C LEU A 145 9.27 13.99 -4.75
N GLY A 146 10.39 14.75 -4.83
CA GLY A 146 10.35 16.18 -5.17
C GLY A 146 9.47 16.97 -4.20
N THR A 147 8.35 17.50 -4.69
CA THR A 147 7.39 18.29 -3.91
C THR A 147 6.25 17.45 -3.30
N LEU A 148 6.18 16.15 -3.62
CA LEU A 148 5.12 15.28 -3.12
C LEU A 148 5.31 14.98 -1.63
N PRO A 149 4.28 15.15 -0.80
CA PRO A 149 4.32 14.75 0.60
C PRO A 149 4.39 13.21 0.70
N GLY A 150 5.35 12.68 1.47
CA GLY A 150 5.53 11.23 1.61
C GLY A 150 4.31 10.51 2.19
N ASP A 151 3.59 11.13 3.11
CA ASP A 151 2.37 10.61 3.75
C ASP A 151 1.17 10.46 2.80
N ARG A 152 1.32 10.82 1.53
CA ARG A 152 0.35 10.61 0.43
C ARG A 152 0.85 9.65 -0.64
N VAL A 153 1.97 9.01 -0.40
CA VAL A 153 2.63 8.14 -1.38
C VAL A 153 2.73 6.73 -0.83
N ILE A 154 2.33 5.75 -1.63
CA ILE A 154 2.44 4.32 -1.29
C ILE A 154 3.65 3.73 -2.01
N LEU A 155 4.46 2.98 -1.30
CA LEU A 155 5.55 2.19 -1.85
C LEU A 155 5.04 0.80 -2.25
N ILE A 156 5.35 0.36 -3.46
CA ILE A 156 5.17 -1.01 -3.91
C ILE A 156 6.56 -1.66 -3.94
N ALA A 157 6.77 -2.64 -3.08
CA ALA A 157 8.06 -3.26 -2.82
C ALA A 157 8.00 -4.78 -2.95
N GLU A 158 9.09 -5.38 -3.39
CA GLU A 158 9.23 -6.84 -3.46
C GLU A 158 9.98 -7.39 -2.25
N THR A 159 11.07 -6.75 -1.85
CA THR A 159 12.00 -7.25 -0.84
C THR A 159 11.82 -6.63 0.54
N ALA A 160 12.32 -7.31 1.58
CA ALA A 160 12.30 -6.77 2.94
C ALA A 160 13.14 -5.49 3.07
N LEU A 161 14.29 -5.40 2.39
CA LEU A 161 15.15 -4.22 2.38
C LEU A 161 14.44 -2.99 1.81
N GLU A 162 13.66 -3.17 0.75
CA GLU A 162 12.90 -2.07 0.16
C GLU A 162 11.82 -1.53 1.09
N ARG A 163 11.27 -2.38 1.98
CA ARG A 163 10.26 -1.95 2.96
C ARG A 163 10.79 -0.91 3.94
N GLU A 164 12.10 -0.91 4.21
CA GLU A 164 12.74 0.10 5.06
C GLU A 164 12.61 1.50 4.46
N TRP A 165 12.51 1.62 3.14
CA TRP A 165 12.30 2.89 2.46
C TRP A 165 11.00 3.57 2.86
N CYS A 166 10.00 2.80 3.27
CA CYS A 166 8.73 3.35 3.74
C CYS A 166 8.94 4.27 4.94
N ALA A 167 9.73 3.82 5.92
CA ALA A 167 10.07 4.61 7.10
C ALA A 167 11.00 5.78 6.75
N ALA A 168 12.04 5.53 5.92
CA ALA A 168 13.00 6.55 5.51
C ALA A 168 12.35 7.69 4.71
N GLY A 169 11.41 7.38 3.82
CA GLY A 169 10.65 8.33 3.01
C GLY A 169 9.43 8.93 3.72
N ARG A 170 9.12 8.48 4.94
CA ARG A 170 7.87 8.81 5.66
C ARG A 170 6.63 8.59 4.78
N LEU A 171 6.62 7.44 4.09
CA LEU A 171 5.57 7.13 3.14
C LEU A 171 4.28 6.67 3.85
N ALA A 172 3.15 6.84 3.18
CA ALA A 172 1.83 6.49 3.71
C ALA A 172 1.69 5.01 4.06
N ALA A 173 2.23 4.15 3.21
CA ALA A 173 2.23 2.70 3.40
C ALA A 173 3.25 2.02 2.50
N CYS A 174 3.53 0.74 2.78
CA CYS A 174 4.27 -0.16 1.91
C CYS A 174 3.40 -1.39 1.61
N LEU A 175 3.21 -1.70 0.35
CA LEU A 175 2.48 -2.87 -0.11
C LEU A 175 3.42 -3.83 -0.83
N PRO A 176 3.29 -5.14 -0.61
CA PRO A 176 4.01 -6.14 -1.39
C PRO A 176 3.60 -6.11 -2.87
N ALA A 177 4.55 -6.29 -3.79
CA ALA A 177 4.26 -6.36 -5.22
C ALA A 177 3.22 -7.44 -5.55
N ALA A 178 3.31 -8.61 -4.91
CA ALA A 178 2.33 -9.67 -5.09
C ALA A 178 0.89 -9.25 -4.70
N ALA A 179 0.73 -8.42 -3.67
CA ALA A 179 -0.59 -7.91 -3.30
C ALA A 179 -1.12 -6.86 -4.29
N PHE A 180 -0.24 -6.06 -4.89
CA PHE A 180 -0.63 -5.03 -5.83
C PHE A 180 -0.86 -5.57 -7.25
N PHE A 181 0.05 -6.39 -7.76
CA PHE A 181 -0.01 -6.94 -9.11
C PHE A 181 -0.78 -8.27 -9.18
N GLY A 182 -0.80 -9.06 -8.09
CA GLY A 182 -1.48 -10.34 -8.02
C GLY A 182 -3.00 -10.25 -7.85
N THR A 183 -3.55 -9.11 -7.41
CA THR A 183 -4.98 -8.84 -7.41
C THR A 183 -5.44 -8.48 -8.82
N GLY A 184 -5.42 -9.44 -9.75
CA GLY A 184 -6.23 -9.33 -10.94
C GLY A 184 -7.66 -9.04 -10.47
N VAL A 185 -8.20 -7.87 -10.85
CA VAL A 185 -9.64 -7.64 -10.80
C VAL A 185 -10.24 -8.65 -11.76
N THR A 186 -10.56 -9.84 -11.28
CA THR A 186 -11.54 -10.68 -11.95
C THR A 186 -12.79 -9.83 -12.00
N ALA A 187 -13.09 -9.34 -13.20
CA ALA A 187 -14.39 -8.78 -13.51
C ALA A 187 -15.42 -9.72 -12.90
N ALA A 188 -16.24 -9.16 -12.02
CA ALA A 188 -17.26 -9.88 -11.31
C ALA A 188 -18.01 -10.77 -12.29
N GLU A 189 -17.80 -12.07 -12.22
CA GLU A 189 -18.75 -13.05 -12.70
C GLU A 189 -20.01 -12.85 -11.89
N ASN A 190 -20.96 -12.17 -12.51
CA ASN A 190 -22.32 -12.06 -12.06
C ASN A 190 -22.92 -13.48 -12.11
N PRO A 191 -23.21 -14.15 -10.99
CA PRO A 191 -23.96 -15.38 -11.04
C PRO A 191 -25.39 -14.99 -11.44
N ARG A 192 -25.66 -15.10 -12.74
CA ARG A 192 -27.05 -15.07 -13.24
C ARG A 192 -27.78 -16.19 -12.52
N HIS A 193 -28.82 -15.80 -11.81
CA HIS A 193 -29.92 -16.66 -11.47
C HIS A 193 -30.26 -17.57 -12.67
N SER A 194 -30.03 -18.84 -12.50
CA SER A 194 -30.82 -19.87 -13.21
C SER A 194 -31.80 -20.37 -12.17
N GLY A 195 -33.08 -20.05 -12.45
CA GLY A 195 -34.21 -20.45 -11.65
C GLY A 195 -34.41 -21.95 -11.59
N TRP A 196 -35.06 -22.35 -10.58
CA TRP A 196 -36.25 -23.21 -10.53
C TRP A 196 -36.95 -22.94 -9.21
#